data_f1a0feb6dffc19e5b884224fae0176e5
#
_entry.id   f1a0feb6dffc19e5b884224fae0176e5
#
_cell.length_a   1.000
_cell.length_b   1.000
_cell.length_c   1.000
_cell.angle_alpha   90.00
_cell.angle_beta   90.00
_cell.angle_gamma   90.00
#
_symmetry.space_group_name_H-M   'P 1'
#
loop_
_entity.id
_entity.type
_entity.pdbx_description
1 polymer ?
#
loop_
_entity_poly.entity_id
_entity_poly.type
_entity_poly.pdbx_seq_one_letter_code
_entity_poly.pdbx_strand_id
1 'polypeptide(L)'
;MRLKIILITLILISNVFASDFDINNLTPQEIKTLKEIKAHGKENGLSYSLMAIAIKESGLGKYLVNVDTKDYGLYQANIKTVINRENAPDTSWNRNVFAMKLISDFQFA
;
A
#
# COMPACT_ATOMS: atom_id res chain seq x y z
N MET A 1 -23.51 -4.34 -3.58
CA MET A 1 -23.59 -5.15 -2.38
C MET A 1 -22.24 -5.70 -1.92
N ARG A 2 -21.46 -6.30 -2.81
CA ARG A 2 -20.13 -6.82 -2.47
C ARG A 2 -19.15 -5.74 -2.01
N LEU A 3 -19.22 -4.53 -2.57
CA LEU A 3 -18.42 -3.37 -2.18
C LEU A 3 -18.66 -2.91 -0.75
N LYS A 4 -19.93 -2.94 -0.28
CA LYS A 4 -20.28 -2.55 1.09
C LYS A 4 -19.76 -3.55 2.12
N ILE A 5 -19.78 -4.83 1.81
CA ILE A 5 -19.27 -5.89 2.70
C ILE A 5 -17.76 -5.83 2.79
N ILE A 6 -17.06 -5.61 1.66
CA ILE A 6 -15.61 -5.44 1.61
C ILE A 6 -15.18 -4.19 2.39
N LEU A 7 -15.91 -3.09 2.27
CA LEU A 7 -15.64 -1.84 2.98
C LEU A 7 -15.82 -2.01 4.50
N ILE A 8 -16.88 -2.70 4.95
CA ILE A 8 -17.14 -2.98 6.36
C ILE A 8 -16.07 -3.91 6.93
N THR A 9 -15.69 -4.95 6.19
CA THR A 9 -14.61 -5.87 6.60
C THR A 9 -13.27 -5.16 6.68
N LEU A 10 -12.97 -4.27 5.74
CA LEU A 10 -11.77 -3.41 5.76
C LEU A 10 -11.76 -2.49 6.97
N ILE A 11 -12.89 -1.87 7.32
CA ILE A 11 -13.00 -0.99 8.48
C ILE A 11 -12.81 -1.78 9.79
N LEU A 12 -13.38 -2.97 9.92
CA LEU A 12 -13.23 -3.80 11.11
C LEU A 12 -11.79 -4.29 11.30
N ILE A 13 -11.11 -4.68 10.22
CA ILE A 13 -9.70 -5.10 10.27
C ILE A 13 -8.79 -3.89 10.52
N SER A 14 -9.09 -2.74 9.92
CA SER A 14 -8.29 -1.53 10.08
C SER A 14 -8.32 -0.96 11.49
N ASN A 15 -9.35 -1.22 12.29
CA ASN A 15 -9.40 -0.82 13.69
C ASN A 15 -8.29 -1.46 14.55
N VAL A 16 -7.73 -2.58 14.12
CA VAL A 16 -6.62 -3.26 14.81
C VAL A 16 -5.27 -2.71 14.37
N PHE A 17 -5.12 -2.32 13.08
CA PHE A 17 -3.83 -1.96 12.49
C PHE A 17 -3.67 -0.46 12.21
N ALA A 18 -4.76 0.28 12.07
CA ALA A 18 -4.76 1.69 11.72
C ALA A 18 -5.22 2.59 12.87
N SER A 19 -4.93 2.20 14.13
CA SER A 19 -5.24 3.01 15.31
C SER A 19 -4.61 4.40 15.26
N ASP A 20 -3.56 4.58 14.45
CA ASP A 20 -2.85 5.84 14.28
C ASP A 20 -3.34 6.66 13.09
N PHE A 21 -4.26 6.14 12.29
CA PHE A 21 -4.82 6.86 11.16
C PHE A 21 -6.12 7.57 11.55
N ASP A 22 -6.09 8.89 11.51
CA ASP A 22 -7.26 9.72 11.80
C ASP A 22 -7.67 10.50 10.55
N ILE A 23 -8.76 10.08 9.90
CA ILE A 23 -9.28 10.71 8.69
C ILE A 23 -9.76 12.14 8.94
N ASN A 24 -10.12 12.47 10.17
CA ASN A 24 -10.59 13.81 10.54
C ASN A 24 -9.44 14.79 10.82
N ASN A 25 -8.21 14.30 10.91
CA ASN A 25 -7.04 15.12 11.23
C ASN A 25 -5.82 14.63 10.43
N LEU A 26 -5.88 14.80 9.11
CA LEU A 26 -4.81 14.38 8.20
C LEU A 26 -3.61 15.29 8.30
N THR A 27 -2.42 14.71 8.37
CA THR A 27 -1.17 15.46 8.29
C THR A 27 -0.94 15.96 6.85
N PRO A 28 -0.11 17.00 6.65
CA PRO A 28 0.27 17.45 5.31
C PRO A 28 0.88 16.32 4.45
N GLN A 29 1.67 15.44 5.06
CA GLN A 29 2.28 14.30 4.36
C GLN A 29 1.22 13.28 3.92
N GLU A 30 0.24 12.99 4.76
CA GLU A 30 -0.87 12.10 4.43
C GLU A 30 -1.70 12.66 3.29
N ILE A 31 -2.00 13.95 3.31
CA ILE A 31 -2.70 14.63 2.21
C ILE A 31 -1.92 14.53 0.90
N LYS A 32 -0.61 14.77 0.94
CA LYS A 32 0.27 14.63 -0.22
C LYS A 32 0.24 13.22 -0.79
N THR A 33 0.35 12.21 0.06
CA THR A 33 0.30 10.80 -0.35
C THR A 33 -1.03 10.45 -0.99
N LEU A 34 -2.15 10.89 -0.42
CA LEU A 34 -3.48 10.68 -0.99
C LEU A 34 -3.61 11.31 -2.39
N LYS A 35 -3.08 12.51 -2.59
CA LYS A 35 -3.08 13.18 -3.90
C LYS A 35 -2.26 12.40 -4.93
N GLU A 36 -1.11 11.88 -4.55
CA GLU A 36 -0.27 11.05 -5.42
C GLU A 36 -0.97 9.75 -5.81
N ILE A 37 -1.59 9.06 -4.85
CA ILE A 37 -2.38 7.84 -5.12
C ILE A 37 -3.53 8.15 -6.07
N LYS A 38 -4.24 9.24 -5.84
CA LYS A 38 -5.35 9.66 -6.69
C LYS A 38 -4.90 9.89 -8.13
N ALA A 39 -3.78 10.55 -8.32
CA ALA A 39 -3.21 10.80 -9.64
C ALA A 39 -2.82 9.50 -10.36
N HIS A 40 -2.18 8.56 -9.67
CA HIS A 40 -1.76 7.28 -10.25
C HIS A 40 -2.95 6.38 -10.59
N GLY A 41 -4.01 6.39 -9.81
CA GLY A 41 -5.18 5.54 -10.02
C GLY A 41 -6.20 6.10 -11.00
N LYS A 42 -6.07 7.37 -11.40
CA LYS A 42 -7.09 8.09 -12.17
C LYS A 42 -7.41 7.43 -13.51
N GLU A 43 -6.40 7.03 -14.27
CA GLU A 43 -6.56 6.44 -15.59
C GLU A 43 -7.37 5.15 -15.59
N ASN A 44 -7.23 4.36 -14.52
CA ASN A 44 -7.87 3.06 -14.39
C ASN A 44 -9.13 3.09 -13.52
N GLY A 45 -9.54 4.26 -13.03
CA GLY A 45 -10.68 4.40 -12.14
C GLY A 45 -10.46 3.77 -10.76
N LEU A 46 -9.21 3.62 -10.34
CA LEU A 46 -8.84 2.91 -9.10
C LEU A 46 -8.41 3.84 -7.96
N SER A 47 -8.53 5.17 -8.12
CA SER A 47 -8.02 6.13 -7.13
C SER A 47 -8.51 5.85 -5.71
N TYR A 48 -9.80 5.68 -5.52
CA TYR A 48 -10.36 5.46 -4.18
C TYR A 48 -10.07 4.06 -3.63
N SER A 49 -10.05 3.06 -4.50
CA SER A 49 -9.66 1.69 -4.11
C SER A 49 -8.22 1.64 -3.64
N LEU A 50 -7.32 2.29 -4.35
CA LEU A 50 -5.90 2.35 -3.98
C LEU A 50 -5.69 3.13 -2.68
N MET A 51 -6.42 4.23 -2.47
CA MET A 51 -6.39 4.97 -1.20
C MET A 51 -6.78 4.07 -0.02
N ALA A 52 -7.89 3.34 -0.15
CA ALA A 52 -8.37 2.43 0.89
C ALA A 52 -7.35 1.33 1.19
N ILE A 53 -6.75 0.74 0.17
CA ILE A 53 -5.71 -0.29 0.33
C ILE A 53 -4.48 0.29 1.04
N ALA A 54 -4.03 1.47 0.64
CA ALA A 54 -2.87 2.11 1.25
C ALA A 54 -3.09 2.44 2.74
N ILE A 55 -4.27 2.91 3.08
CA ILE A 55 -4.64 3.17 4.48
C ILE A 55 -4.60 1.88 5.29
N LYS A 56 -5.23 0.83 4.78
CA LYS A 56 -5.30 -0.47 5.46
C LYS A 56 -3.94 -1.11 5.60
N GLU A 57 -3.19 -1.19 4.50
CA GLU A 57 -1.98 -2.02 4.44
C GLU A 57 -0.77 -1.35 5.08
N SER A 58 -0.63 -0.05 4.96
CA SER A 58 0.57 0.66 5.46
C SER A 58 0.26 1.87 6.34
N GLY A 59 -1.01 2.08 6.73
CA GLY A 59 -1.39 3.29 7.43
C GLY A 59 -1.06 4.54 6.62
N LEU A 60 -1.28 4.48 5.30
CA LEU A 60 -0.98 5.54 4.34
C LEU A 60 0.51 5.89 4.30
N GLY A 61 1.36 4.87 4.31
CA GLY A 61 2.81 5.01 4.23
C GLY A 61 3.53 5.12 5.57
N LYS A 62 2.84 4.97 6.69
CA LYS A 62 3.46 5.00 8.01
C LYS A 62 4.26 3.75 8.30
N TYR A 63 3.79 2.60 7.84
CA TYR A 63 4.41 1.29 8.03
C TYR A 63 4.76 0.66 6.68
N LEU A 64 5.88 1.08 6.10
CA LEU A 64 6.28 0.67 4.74
C LEU A 64 7.05 -0.64 4.69
N VAL A 65 7.52 -1.15 5.81
CA VAL A 65 8.38 -2.35 5.86
C VAL A 65 7.82 -3.34 6.85
N ASN A 66 7.53 -4.55 6.38
CA ASN A 66 7.20 -5.70 7.22
C ASN A 66 8.18 -6.83 6.93
N VAL A 67 9.22 -6.93 7.74
CA VAL A 67 10.31 -7.89 7.56
C VAL A 67 9.82 -9.33 7.77
N ASP A 68 8.90 -9.54 8.70
CA ASP A 68 8.42 -10.87 9.05
C ASP A 68 7.64 -11.52 7.90
N THR A 69 6.76 -10.76 7.26
CA THR A 69 5.96 -11.25 6.13
C THR A 69 6.62 -10.98 4.79
N LYS A 70 7.68 -10.16 4.75
CA LYS A 70 8.36 -9.72 3.52
C LYS A 70 7.42 -8.94 2.58
N ASP A 71 6.60 -8.08 3.18
CA ASP A 71 5.70 -7.16 2.47
C ASP A 71 6.25 -5.74 2.59
N TYR A 72 6.30 -5.01 1.49
CA TYR A 72 6.93 -3.71 1.43
C TYR A 72 6.10 -2.70 0.66
N GLY A 73 6.26 -1.43 1.04
CA GLY A 73 5.71 -0.31 0.32
C GLY A 73 4.30 0.09 0.74
N LEU A 74 3.78 1.07 0.04
CA LEU A 74 2.49 1.70 0.33
C LEU A 74 1.32 0.70 0.37
N TYR A 75 1.36 -0.32 -0.48
CA TYR A 75 0.33 -1.35 -0.59
C TYR A 75 0.75 -2.69 0.03
N GLN A 76 1.89 -2.76 0.69
CA GLN A 76 2.43 -3.96 1.33
C GLN A 76 2.47 -5.16 0.39
N ALA A 77 3.09 -4.95 -0.78
CA ALA A 77 3.27 -6.03 -1.76
C ALA A 77 4.29 -7.05 -1.26
N ASN A 78 3.96 -8.33 -1.38
CA ASN A 78 4.86 -9.42 -1.03
C ASN A 78 6.01 -9.51 -2.03
N ILE A 79 7.24 -9.56 -1.55
CA ILE A 79 8.43 -9.51 -2.41
C ILE A 79 8.53 -10.67 -3.40
N LYS A 80 8.11 -11.85 -3.02
CA LYS A 80 8.10 -13.02 -3.90
C LYS A 80 7.14 -12.83 -5.08
N THR A 81 5.98 -12.26 -4.81
CA THR A 81 4.98 -11.92 -5.83
C THR A 81 5.54 -10.89 -6.80
N VAL A 82 6.24 -9.87 -6.30
CA VAL A 82 6.86 -8.83 -7.12
C VAL A 82 7.95 -9.42 -8.02
N ILE A 83 8.80 -10.28 -7.48
CA ILE A 83 9.84 -10.96 -8.26
C ILE A 83 9.21 -11.76 -9.42
N ASN A 84 8.13 -12.47 -9.18
CA ASN A 84 7.40 -13.20 -10.21
C ASN A 84 6.78 -12.25 -11.25
N ARG A 85 6.17 -11.14 -10.79
CA ARG A 85 5.59 -10.12 -11.67
C ARG A 85 6.65 -9.54 -12.63
N GLU A 86 7.83 -9.25 -12.11
CA GLU A 86 8.93 -8.67 -12.88
C GLU A 86 9.72 -9.70 -13.68
N ASN A 87 9.36 -10.97 -13.57
CA ASN A 87 10.04 -12.08 -14.25
C ASN A 87 11.54 -12.10 -13.97
N ALA A 88 11.92 -11.84 -12.74
CA ALA A 88 13.30 -11.78 -12.30
C ALA A 88 13.72 -13.03 -11.52
N PRO A 89 15.02 -13.37 -11.51
CA PRO A 89 15.52 -14.43 -10.62
C PRO A 89 15.31 -14.07 -9.15
N ASP A 90 14.95 -15.05 -8.32
CA ASP A 90 14.78 -14.87 -6.90
C ASP A 90 16.14 -14.90 -6.19
N THR A 91 16.79 -13.75 -6.13
CA THR A 91 18.07 -13.54 -5.48
C THR A 91 17.94 -12.51 -4.36
N SER A 92 18.85 -12.55 -3.39
CA SER A 92 18.89 -11.53 -2.33
C SER A 92 19.03 -10.13 -2.89
N TRP A 93 19.83 -9.96 -3.94
CA TRP A 93 20.00 -8.68 -4.61
C TRP A 93 18.68 -8.15 -5.19
N ASN A 94 17.98 -8.98 -5.96
CA ASN A 94 16.70 -8.58 -6.57
C ASN A 94 15.64 -8.33 -5.51
N ARG A 95 15.58 -9.11 -4.45
CA ARG A 95 14.67 -8.86 -3.32
C ARG A 95 14.91 -7.49 -2.71
N ASN A 96 16.16 -7.14 -2.47
CA ASN A 96 16.52 -5.84 -1.89
C ASN A 96 16.19 -4.68 -2.84
N VAL A 97 16.53 -4.82 -4.12
CA VAL A 97 16.24 -3.79 -5.13
C VAL A 97 14.74 -3.53 -5.26
N PHE A 98 13.94 -4.59 -5.37
CA PHE A 98 12.50 -4.43 -5.52
C PHE A 98 11.81 -3.95 -4.23
N ALA A 99 12.30 -4.38 -3.06
CA ALA A 99 11.81 -3.85 -1.80
C ALA A 99 12.04 -2.33 -1.70
N MET A 100 13.21 -1.86 -2.08
CA MET A 100 13.52 -0.42 -2.12
C MET A 100 12.62 0.33 -3.12
N LYS A 101 12.35 -0.25 -4.28
CA LYS A 101 11.43 0.34 -5.26
C LYS A 101 10.00 0.41 -4.73
N LEU A 102 9.53 -0.63 -4.06
CA LEU A 102 8.18 -0.64 -3.46
C LEU A 102 8.02 0.44 -2.39
N ILE A 103 9.07 0.71 -1.64
CA ILE A 103 9.06 1.73 -0.59
C ILE A 103 9.10 3.14 -1.17
N SER A 104 9.91 3.37 -2.19
CA SER A 104 10.24 4.71 -2.70
C SER A 104 9.45 5.12 -3.94
N ASP A 105 8.92 4.19 -4.71
CA ASP A 105 8.22 4.45 -5.97
C ASP A 105 6.79 3.93 -5.90
N PHE A 106 5.85 4.81 -5.61
CA PHE A 106 4.44 4.46 -5.46
C PHE A 106 3.80 3.96 -6.77
N GLN A 107 4.32 4.39 -7.92
CA GLN A 107 3.86 3.90 -9.20
C GLN A 107 4.32 2.47 -9.47
N PHE A 108 5.52 2.11 -9.03
CA PHE A 108 6.03 0.74 -9.09
C PHE A 108 5.22 -0.19 -8.18
N ALA A 109 4.89 0.29 -7.00
CA ALA A 109 4.11 -0.47 -6.04
C ALA A 109 2.69 -0.71 -6.55
#